data_12a2d6a684698196229869bfdc083537
#
_entry.id   12a2d6a684698196229869bfdc083537
#
_cell.length_a   1.000
_cell.length_b   1.000
_cell.length_c   1.000
_cell.angle_alpha   90.00
_cell.angle_beta   90.00
_cell.angle_gamma   90.00
#
_symmetry.space_group_name_H-M   'P 1'
#
loop_
_entity.id
_entity.type
_entity.pdbx_description
1 polymer ?
#
loop_
_entity_poly.entity_id
_entity_poly.type
_entity_poly.pdbx_seq_one_letter_code
_entity_poly.pdbx_strand_id
1 'polypeptide(L)'
;MAKIRVPALDQTGALTGDGLAAVQKVVDANLPALKNTLEQTIEERAARIETRQPDFGFINGQRYYSPITYTWPDYYNGPNSQWAKFLQFGNSLGIVILNRSSGEWLDKRPDTDFATQANLAMAAGAKRIAFYVKTRHGANAPEADDTYRERVKAMLGVSMEAVTRFTEQFILDSVTAVYTDYSEVFSRGRGAIFLDEVVNGWDEQQQKIMPFYQQLYRKIKNIVGNDVPVIINPGSNPRREMMDACDIVCTWESSAAKYLDPTTPNIHPDHYKDLPSWRFWHIIHGVTPQNIEAVFHKLDSLNIGQAYITDRVFSIGDGSEDHPAENPYDKAPSTFVEDEVRAWTQGLLPYLTRIKALEVELQKLKQKEGNTQ
;
A
#
# COMPACT_ATOMS: atom_id res chain seq x y z
N MET A 1 -30.45 28.87 35.65
CA MET A 1 -31.33 28.20 34.68
C MET A 1 -32.44 29.17 34.30
N ALA A 2 -32.39 29.74 33.09
CA ALA A 2 -33.48 30.61 32.58
C ALA A 2 -34.69 29.73 32.27
N LYS A 3 -35.82 30.06 32.84
CA LYS A 3 -37.10 29.40 32.53
C LYS A 3 -37.42 29.70 31.05
N ILE A 4 -37.35 28.68 30.21
CA ILE A 4 -37.84 28.72 28.83
C ILE A 4 -39.36 28.85 28.91
N ARG A 5 -39.92 30.03 28.59
CA ARG A 5 -41.37 30.20 28.37
C ARG A 5 -41.74 29.45 27.10
N VAL A 6 -42.68 28.53 27.21
CA VAL A 6 -43.24 27.86 26.04
C VAL A 6 -43.89 28.90 25.14
N PRO A 7 -43.61 28.94 23.81
CA PRO A 7 -44.21 29.91 22.90
C PRO A 7 -45.74 29.77 22.88
N ALA A 8 -46.45 30.86 22.69
CA ALA A 8 -47.88 30.85 22.58
C ALA A 8 -48.32 30.12 21.30
N LEU A 9 -49.20 29.14 21.49
CA LEU A 9 -49.82 28.38 20.40
C LEU A 9 -51.20 29.01 20.14
N ASP A 10 -51.67 29.01 18.91
CA ASP A 10 -53.03 29.34 18.55
C ASP A 10 -54.02 28.16 18.87
N GLN A 11 -55.30 28.34 18.58
CA GLN A 11 -56.34 27.35 18.85
C GLN A 11 -56.19 26.05 18.04
N THR A 12 -55.32 26.03 17.04
CA THR A 12 -55.01 24.87 16.22
C THR A 12 -53.74 24.14 16.65
N GLY A 13 -53.03 24.66 17.67
CA GLY A 13 -51.75 24.13 18.12
C GLY A 13 -50.56 24.62 17.28
N ALA A 14 -50.76 25.56 16.38
CA ALA A 14 -49.68 26.19 15.62
C ALA A 14 -49.09 27.40 16.38
N LEU A 15 -47.77 27.67 16.14
CA LEU A 15 -47.09 28.84 16.72
C LEU A 15 -47.72 30.15 16.19
N THR A 16 -48.09 31.02 17.10
CA THR A 16 -48.53 32.41 16.72
C THR A 16 -47.32 33.17 16.12
N GLY A 17 -47.58 34.26 15.41
CA GLY A 17 -46.51 35.10 14.84
C GLY A 17 -45.51 35.59 15.91
N ASP A 18 -46.01 35.92 17.11
CA ASP A 18 -45.16 36.30 18.26
C ASP A 18 -44.37 35.10 18.79
N GLY A 19 -44.97 33.90 18.77
CA GLY A 19 -44.31 32.65 19.14
C GLY A 19 -43.18 32.29 18.18
N LEU A 20 -43.40 32.46 16.88
CA LEU A 20 -42.38 32.27 15.84
C LEU A 20 -41.23 33.26 15.99
N ALA A 21 -41.49 34.52 16.22
CA ALA A 21 -40.48 35.57 16.45
C ALA A 21 -39.65 35.27 17.73
N ALA A 22 -40.29 34.77 18.78
CA ALA A 22 -39.60 34.38 20.03
C ALA A 22 -38.69 33.16 19.81
N VAL A 23 -39.13 32.14 19.06
CA VAL A 23 -38.32 31.00 18.68
C VAL A 23 -37.14 31.42 17.80
N GLN A 24 -37.36 32.23 16.78
CA GLN A 24 -36.31 32.76 15.92
C GLN A 24 -35.25 33.50 16.71
N LYS A 25 -35.64 34.36 17.66
CA LYS A 25 -34.72 35.08 18.53
C LYS A 25 -33.88 34.16 19.40
N VAL A 26 -34.43 33.04 19.89
CA VAL A 26 -33.67 32.03 20.65
C VAL A 26 -32.72 31.27 19.75
N VAL A 27 -33.12 30.92 18.53
CA VAL A 27 -32.27 30.27 17.54
C VAL A 27 -31.09 31.17 17.16
N ASP A 28 -31.37 32.45 16.81
CA ASP A 28 -30.35 33.42 16.41
C ASP A 28 -29.33 33.68 17.52
N ALA A 29 -29.79 33.71 18.77
CA ALA A 29 -28.92 33.90 19.93
C ALA A 29 -28.01 32.71 20.26
N ASN A 30 -28.45 31.48 19.95
CA ASN A 30 -27.74 30.26 20.33
C ASN A 30 -27.02 29.58 19.16
N LEU A 31 -27.45 29.84 17.93
CA LEU A 31 -26.86 29.21 16.73
C LEU A 31 -25.35 29.46 16.58
N PRO A 32 -24.83 30.70 16.80
CA PRO A 32 -23.41 30.98 16.74
C PRO A 32 -22.59 30.16 17.77
N ALA A 33 -23.09 30.07 19.00
CA ALA A 33 -22.41 29.29 20.05
C ALA A 33 -22.43 27.80 19.78
N LEU A 34 -23.55 27.26 19.28
CA LEU A 34 -23.67 25.89 18.85
C LEU A 34 -22.75 25.57 17.66
N LYS A 35 -22.65 26.45 16.71
CA LYS A 35 -21.76 26.32 15.55
C LYS A 35 -20.30 26.29 15.99
N ASN A 36 -19.87 27.24 16.82
CA ASN A 36 -18.51 27.26 17.35
C ASN A 36 -18.18 26.01 18.18
N THR A 37 -19.11 25.51 18.99
CA THR A 37 -18.91 24.28 19.77
C THR A 37 -18.79 23.06 18.85
N LEU A 38 -19.58 23.01 17.77
CA LEU A 38 -19.52 21.94 16.79
C LEU A 38 -18.20 21.97 16.01
N GLU A 39 -17.76 23.14 15.56
CA GLU A 39 -16.48 23.35 14.89
C GLU A 39 -15.31 22.95 15.78
N GLN A 40 -15.28 23.40 17.04
CA GLN A 40 -14.29 22.99 18.03
C GLN A 40 -14.29 21.46 18.26
N THR A 41 -15.47 20.85 18.39
CA THR A 41 -15.58 19.39 18.58
C THR A 41 -15.09 18.64 17.35
N ILE A 42 -15.34 19.14 16.14
CA ILE A 42 -14.84 18.56 14.90
C ILE A 42 -13.31 18.68 14.83
N GLU A 43 -12.75 19.86 15.15
CA GLU A 43 -11.30 20.08 15.19
C GLU A 43 -10.61 19.20 16.25
N GLU A 44 -11.17 19.10 17.47
CA GLU A 44 -10.64 18.22 18.51
C GLU A 44 -10.70 16.74 18.14
N ARG A 45 -11.77 16.30 17.45
CA ARG A 45 -11.88 14.94 16.94
C ARG A 45 -10.94 14.69 15.79
N ALA A 46 -10.78 15.63 14.87
CA ALA A 46 -9.82 15.55 13.78
C ALA A 46 -8.39 15.44 14.33
N ALA A 47 -8.01 16.31 15.28
CA ALA A 47 -6.72 16.24 15.95
C ALA A 47 -6.48 14.93 16.71
N ARG A 48 -7.51 14.36 17.33
CA ARG A 48 -7.42 13.02 17.97
C ARG A 48 -7.31 11.89 16.98
N ILE A 49 -7.89 12.02 15.78
CA ILE A 49 -7.75 11.05 14.69
C ILE A 49 -6.35 11.16 14.08
N GLU A 50 -5.81 12.38 13.90
CA GLU A 50 -4.44 12.59 13.41
C GLU A 50 -3.37 12.11 14.39
N THR A 51 -3.58 12.23 15.72
CA THR A 51 -2.62 11.79 16.74
C THR A 51 -2.62 10.30 17.01
N ARG A 52 -3.63 9.56 16.56
CA ARG A 52 -3.72 8.12 16.68
C ARG A 52 -3.69 7.48 15.29
N GLN A 53 -2.58 7.63 14.59
CA GLN A 53 -2.31 6.71 13.48
C GLN A 53 -2.24 5.30 14.07
N PRO A 54 -3.05 4.35 13.58
CA PRO A 54 -3.01 2.98 14.05
C PRO A 54 -1.58 2.46 13.93
N ASP A 55 -1.05 1.90 15.01
CA ASP A 55 0.19 1.14 14.95
C ASP A 55 -0.14 -0.18 14.26
N PHE A 56 0.08 -0.24 12.96
CA PHE A 56 -0.11 -1.46 12.16
C PHE A 56 0.96 -2.53 12.43
N GLY A 57 1.65 -2.47 13.59
CA GLY A 57 2.74 -3.37 13.95
C GLY A 57 4.05 -3.03 13.25
N PHE A 58 4.14 -1.84 12.65
CA PHE A 58 5.36 -1.28 12.08
C PHE A 58 5.96 -0.22 13.01
N ILE A 59 7.27 -0.20 13.09
CA ILE A 59 8.02 0.76 13.91
C ILE A 59 8.63 1.80 12.98
N ASN A 60 8.43 3.08 13.28
CA ASN A 60 9.02 4.16 12.50
C ASN A 60 10.56 4.07 12.53
N GLY A 61 11.20 4.21 11.38
CA GLY A 61 12.65 4.06 11.20
C GLY A 61 13.13 2.61 11.13
N GLN A 62 12.28 1.60 11.39
CA GLN A 62 12.61 0.20 11.14
C GLN A 62 12.42 -0.14 9.66
N ARG A 63 13.27 -1.03 9.16
CA ARG A 63 13.29 -1.51 7.78
C ARG A 63 12.61 -2.87 7.71
N TYR A 64 11.74 -3.05 6.71
CA TYR A 64 11.02 -4.29 6.48
C TYR A 64 11.19 -4.74 5.04
N TYR A 65 11.43 -6.02 4.86
CA TYR A 65 11.34 -6.66 3.57
C TYR A 65 9.87 -6.98 3.27
N SER A 66 9.34 -6.38 2.24
CA SER A 66 7.94 -6.53 1.83
C SER A 66 7.89 -7.04 0.39
N PRO A 67 8.03 -8.37 0.17
CA PRO A 67 8.10 -8.96 -1.15
C PRO A 67 6.75 -8.90 -1.87
N ILE A 68 6.82 -8.73 -3.20
CA ILE A 68 5.67 -8.93 -4.07
C ILE A 68 5.51 -10.43 -4.30
N THR A 69 4.57 -11.03 -3.60
CA THR A 69 4.34 -12.49 -3.59
C THR A 69 3.11 -12.85 -4.44
N TYR A 70 3.17 -12.53 -5.74
CA TYR A 70 2.06 -12.79 -6.67
C TYR A 70 1.96 -14.24 -7.12
N THR A 71 2.96 -15.07 -6.78
CA THR A 71 2.95 -16.49 -7.08
C THR A 71 1.82 -17.20 -6.33
N TRP A 72 1.23 -18.21 -6.97
CA TRP A 72 0.25 -19.08 -6.34
C TRP A 72 0.83 -19.73 -5.08
N PRO A 73 0.04 -20.02 -4.03
CA PRO A 73 0.49 -20.78 -2.88
C PRO A 73 1.12 -22.10 -3.30
N ASP A 74 2.39 -22.29 -2.96
CA ASP A 74 3.19 -23.44 -3.37
C ASP A 74 3.86 -24.15 -2.18
N TYR A 75 3.28 -24.00 -0.99
CA TYR A 75 3.80 -24.56 0.27
C TYR A 75 4.05 -26.07 0.21
N TYR A 76 3.36 -26.80 -0.64
CA TYR A 76 3.52 -28.23 -0.86
C TYR A 76 4.79 -28.58 -1.65
N ASN A 77 5.49 -27.63 -2.23
CA ASN A 77 6.73 -27.84 -2.99
C ASN A 77 7.99 -27.96 -2.10
N GLY A 78 7.84 -27.88 -0.78
CA GLY A 78 8.94 -28.01 0.17
C GLY A 78 10.09 -27.01 -0.11
N PRO A 79 11.33 -27.47 -0.24
CA PRO A 79 12.49 -26.60 -0.48
C PRO A 79 12.43 -25.81 -1.80
N ASN A 80 11.63 -26.26 -2.77
CA ASN A 80 11.46 -25.60 -4.07
C ASN A 80 10.37 -24.52 -4.05
N SER A 81 9.64 -24.39 -2.94
CA SER A 81 8.61 -23.37 -2.77
C SER A 81 9.20 -21.97 -2.91
N GLN A 82 8.57 -21.12 -3.76
CA GLN A 82 8.93 -19.71 -3.84
C GLN A 82 8.52 -18.98 -2.56
N TRP A 83 7.35 -19.34 -2.01
CA TRP A 83 6.89 -18.78 -0.75
C TRP A 83 7.84 -19.11 0.42
N ALA A 84 8.39 -20.34 0.49
CA ALA A 84 9.35 -20.70 1.53
C ALA A 84 10.60 -19.80 1.51
N LYS A 85 11.08 -19.40 0.32
CA LYS A 85 12.20 -18.47 0.17
C LYS A 85 11.87 -17.07 0.72
N PHE A 86 10.66 -16.57 0.50
CA PHE A 86 10.24 -15.30 1.10
C PHE A 86 10.07 -15.42 2.62
N LEU A 87 9.45 -16.50 3.10
CA LEU A 87 9.14 -16.67 4.51
C LEU A 87 10.37 -16.86 5.41
N GLN A 88 11.51 -17.25 4.86
CA GLN A 88 12.77 -17.34 5.61
C GLN A 88 13.27 -16.03 6.22
N PHE A 89 12.76 -14.87 5.78
CA PHE A 89 13.11 -13.59 6.35
C PHE A 89 12.51 -13.34 7.76
N GLY A 90 11.53 -14.14 8.16
CA GLY A 90 11.01 -14.17 9.52
C GLY A 90 10.48 -12.82 9.98
N ASN A 91 10.95 -12.35 11.13
CA ASN A 91 10.51 -11.07 11.73
C ASN A 91 10.89 -9.82 10.92
N SER A 92 11.77 -9.94 9.92
CA SER A 92 12.07 -8.85 8.98
C SER A 92 11.02 -8.69 7.89
N LEU A 93 10.08 -9.66 7.75
CA LEU A 93 8.97 -9.55 6.81
C LEU A 93 8.00 -8.46 7.25
N GLY A 94 7.80 -7.49 6.38
CA GLY A 94 6.76 -6.47 6.51
C GLY A 94 5.43 -6.99 5.97
N ILE A 95 5.20 -6.80 4.70
CA ILE A 95 3.96 -7.14 4.00
C ILE A 95 4.25 -8.31 3.05
N VAL A 96 3.36 -9.31 3.04
CA VAL A 96 3.29 -10.32 1.98
C VAL A 96 1.90 -10.22 1.33
N ILE A 97 1.83 -10.48 0.01
CA ILE A 97 0.59 -10.31 -0.76
C ILE A 97 0.04 -11.67 -1.14
N LEU A 98 -1.23 -11.89 -0.88
CA LEU A 98 -2.01 -13.00 -1.43
C LEU A 98 -2.75 -12.50 -2.66
N ASN A 99 -2.35 -12.97 -3.84
CA ASN A 99 -2.94 -12.59 -5.12
C ASN A 99 -3.60 -13.80 -5.77
N ARG A 100 -4.91 -13.94 -5.61
CA ARG A 100 -5.68 -14.98 -6.25
C ARG A 100 -6.21 -14.48 -7.59
N SER A 101 -5.69 -15.03 -8.69
CA SER A 101 -6.16 -14.73 -10.06
C SER A 101 -6.34 -13.21 -10.31
N SER A 102 -5.37 -12.39 -9.90
CA SER A 102 -5.44 -10.92 -10.01
C SER A 102 -6.63 -10.30 -9.26
N GLY A 103 -6.92 -10.78 -8.04
CA GLY A 103 -7.96 -10.25 -7.17
C GLY A 103 -9.35 -10.85 -7.35
N GLU A 104 -9.46 -12.01 -7.98
CA GLU A 104 -10.72 -12.73 -8.18
C GLU A 104 -11.11 -13.54 -6.93
N TRP A 105 -11.69 -12.89 -5.95
CA TRP A 105 -12.06 -13.52 -4.67
C TRP A 105 -13.50 -14.04 -4.61
N LEU A 106 -14.36 -13.68 -5.56
CA LEU A 106 -15.81 -13.96 -5.48
C LEU A 106 -16.22 -15.28 -6.09
N ASP A 107 -15.43 -15.88 -6.98
CA ASP A 107 -15.75 -17.07 -7.74
C ASP A 107 -15.53 -18.39 -6.98
N LYS A 108 -14.61 -18.43 -6.03
CA LYS A 108 -14.29 -19.59 -5.20
C LYS A 108 -14.04 -19.16 -3.75
N ARG A 109 -14.93 -19.58 -2.83
CA ARG A 109 -14.92 -19.11 -1.45
C ARG A 109 -15.20 -20.23 -0.45
N PRO A 110 -14.41 -20.35 0.65
CA PRO A 110 -13.02 -19.86 0.77
C PRO A 110 -12.05 -20.71 -0.04
N ASP A 111 -10.85 -20.18 -0.33
CA ASP A 111 -9.77 -20.94 -0.94
C ASP A 111 -8.80 -21.45 0.12
N THR A 112 -8.71 -22.78 0.28
CA THR A 112 -7.94 -23.42 1.35
C THR A 112 -6.43 -23.27 1.16
N ASP A 113 -5.94 -23.17 -0.09
CA ASP A 113 -4.51 -23.00 -0.36
C ASP A 113 -4.04 -21.63 0.11
N PHE A 114 -4.85 -20.58 -0.18
CA PHE A 114 -4.56 -19.24 0.30
C PHE A 114 -4.70 -19.10 1.82
N ALA A 115 -5.67 -19.79 2.45
CA ALA A 115 -5.78 -19.82 3.90
C ALA A 115 -4.56 -20.49 4.56
N THR A 116 -4.10 -21.61 4.00
CA THR A 116 -2.89 -22.30 4.48
C THR A 116 -1.66 -21.44 4.33
N GLN A 117 -1.48 -20.79 3.17
CA GLN A 117 -0.33 -19.92 2.92
C GLN A 117 -0.34 -18.69 3.85
N ALA A 118 -1.51 -18.11 4.12
CA ALA A 118 -1.65 -17.01 5.08
C ALA A 118 -1.19 -17.44 6.48
N ASN A 119 -1.61 -18.62 6.94
CA ASN A 119 -1.21 -19.16 8.24
C ASN A 119 0.31 -19.40 8.33
N LEU A 120 0.92 -19.93 7.27
CA LEU A 120 2.38 -20.10 7.19
C LEU A 120 3.12 -18.77 7.23
N ALA A 121 2.62 -17.75 6.52
CA ALA A 121 3.21 -16.41 6.53
C ALA A 121 3.10 -15.74 7.92
N MET A 122 1.97 -15.89 8.60
CA MET A 122 1.81 -15.43 9.98
C MET A 122 2.78 -16.13 10.93
N ALA A 123 2.89 -17.45 10.82
CA ALA A 123 3.80 -18.26 11.63
C ALA A 123 5.27 -17.89 11.40
N ALA A 124 5.64 -17.55 10.16
CA ALA A 124 6.98 -17.06 9.82
C ALA A 124 7.28 -15.66 10.38
N GLY A 125 6.29 -14.88 10.80
CA GLY A 125 6.50 -13.58 11.42
C GLY A 125 6.16 -12.37 10.56
N ALA A 126 5.55 -12.57 9.36
CA ALA A 126 5.09 -11.46 8.52
C ALA A 126 4.19 -10.50 9.32
N LYS A 127 4.46 -9.21 9.21
CA LYS A 127 3.69 -8.19 9.95
C LYS A 127 2.27 -8.07 9.41
N ARG A 128 2.11 -8.14 8.09
CA ARG A 128 0.80 -8.03 7.42
C ARG A 128 0.70 -9.03 6.27
N ILE A 129 -0.49 -9.60 6.14
CA ILE A 129 -0.92 -10.44 5.03
C ILE A 129 -1.92 -9.60 4.24
N ALA A 130 -1.50 -9.10 3.11
CA ALA A 130 -2.31 -8.23 2.28
C ALA A 130 -3.05 -9.03 1.20
N PHE A 131 -4.34 -8.81 1.10
CA PHE A 131 -5.18 -9.41 0.06
C PHE A 131 -5.26 -8.46 -1.12
N TYR A 132 -4.82 -8.91 -2.27
CA TYR A 132 -4.79 -8.14 -3.51
C TYR A 132 -6.20 -7.90 -4.04
N VAL A 133 -6.53 -6.65 -4.31
CA VAL A 133 -7.79 -6.24 -4.94
C VAL A 133 -7.47 -5.25 -6.07
N LYS A 134 -7.88 -5.58 -7.28
CA LYS A 134 -7.66 -4.75 -8.47
C LYS A 134 -8.69 -3.65 -8.58
N THR A 135 -8.28 -2.42 -8.93
CA THR A 135 -9.19 -1.27 -9.05
C THR A 135 -9.33 -0.71 -10.46
N ARG A 136 -8.56 -1.23 -11.43
CA ARG A 136 -8.60 -0.80 -12.84
C ARG A 136 -8.46 0.71 -13.01
N HIS A 137 -7.55 1.32 -12.28
CA HIS A 137 -7.29 2.77 -12.28
C HIS A 137 -8.55 3.62 -12.09
N GLY A 138 -9.57 3.08 -11.40
CA GLY A 138 -10.83 3.78 -11.21
C GLY A 138 -11.60 4.06 -12.50
N ALA A 139 -11.44 3.24 -13.53
CA ALA A 139 -12.14 3.42 -14.81
C ALA A 139 -13.66 3.41 -14.69
N ASN A 140 -14.19 2.88 -13.61
CA ASN A 140 -15.62 2.88 -13.30
C ASN A 140 -16.02 3.89 -12.20
N ALA A 141 -15.11 4.79 -11.83
CA ALA A 141 -15.48 5.92 -11.01
C ALA A 141 -16.52 6.78 -11.75
N PRO A 142 -17.47 7.41 -11.03
CA PRO A 142 -18.47 8.29 -11.65
C PRO A 142 -17.84 9.42 -12.48
N GLU A 143 -16.65 9.85 -12.10
CA GLU A 143 -15.90 10.94 -12.74
C GLU A 143 -15.11 10.49 -13.98
N ALA A 144 -14.98 9.17 -14.23
CA ALA A 144 -14.30 8.65 -15.40
C ALA A 144 -15.18 8.81 -16.65
N ASP A 145 -14.73 9.58 -17.61
CA ASP A 145 -15.39 9.71 -18.92
C ASP A 145 -15.03 8.53 -19.86
N ASP A 146 -15.72 8.46 -21.01
CA ASP A 146 -15.50 7.38 -21.97
C ASP A 146 -14.09 7.41 -22.59
N THR A 147 -13.49 8.60 -22.73
CA THR A 147 -12.11 8.74 -23.22
C THR A 147 -11.13 8.12 -22.24
N TYR A 148 -11.32 8.34 -20.96
CA TYR A 148 -10.49 7.73 -19.91
C TYR A 148 -10.65 6.21 -19.86
N ARG A 149 -11.89 5.71 -19.96
CA ARG A 149 -12.18 4.27 -19.99
C ARG A 149 -11.51 3.58 -21.18
N GLU A 150 -11.56 4.18 -22.38
CA GLU A 150 -10.87 3.64 -23.55
C GLU A 150 -9.34 3.68 -23.39
N ARG A 151 -8.80 4.72 -22.78
CA ARG A 151 -7.36 4.80 -22.46
C ARG A 151 -6.94 3.70 -21.49
N VAL A 152 -7.68 3.47 -20.41
CA VAL A 152 -7.40 2.40 -19.45
C VAL A 152 -7.49 1.02 -20.11
N LYS A 153 -8.53 0.78 -20.91
CA LYS A 153 -8.68 -0.45 -21.71
C LYS A 153 -7.45 -0.71 -22.57
N ALA A 154 -7.00 0.29 -23.32
CA ALA A 154 -5.82 0.18 -24.18
C ALA A 154 -4.54 -0.06 -23.38
N MET A 155 -4.34 0.65 -22.27
CA MET A 155 -3.18 0.52 -21.41
C MET A 155 -3.07 -0.87 -20.76
N LEU A 156 -4.19 -1.43 -20.33
CA LEU A 156 -4.23 -2.74 -19.68
C LEU A 156 -4.32 -3.91 -20.68
N GLY A 157 -4.55 -3.64 -21.96
CA GLY A 157 -4.73 -4.69 -22.97
C GLY A 157 -5.97 -5.57 -22.72
N VAL A 158 -7.03 -5.02 -22.13
CA VAL A 158 -8.25 -5.76 -21.74
C VAL A 158 -9.45 -5.30 -22.55
N SER A 159 -10.57 -6.07 -22.49
CA SER A 159 -11.84 -5.66 -23.09
C SER A 159 -12.54 -4.58 -22.27
N MET A 160 -13.46 -3.84 -22.89
CA MET A 160 -14.32 -2.87 -22.19
C MET A 160 -15.17 -3.56 -21.10
N GLU A 161 -15.66 -4.77 -21.35
CA GLU A 161 -16.37 -5.57 -20.36
C GLU A 161 -15.48 -5.85 -19.12
N ALA A 162 -14.21 -6.21 -19.32
CA ALA A 162 -13.28 -6.42 -18.23
C ALA A 162 -12.98 -5.12 -17.45
N VAL A 163 -13.00 -3.95 -18.09
CA VAL A 163 -12.90 -2.66 -17.40
C VAL A 163 -14.16 -2.39 -16.57
N THR A 164 -15.36 -2.55 -17.15
CA THR A 164 -16.63 -2.26 -16.48
C THR A 164 -16.98 -3.23 -15.35
N ARG A 165 -16.35 -4.39 -15.30
CA ARG A 165 -16.56 -5.39 -14.26
C ARG A 165 -16.07 -4.94 -12.87
N PHE A 166 -15.06 -4.10 -12.79
CA PHE A 166 -14.45 -3.68 -11.54
C PHE A 166 -15.08 -2.40 -10.97
N THR A 167 -16.40 -2.42 -10.84
CA THR A 167 -17.16 -1.32 -10.19
C THR A 167 -16.77 -1.17 -8.72
N GLU A 168 -17.11 -0.04 -8.12
CA GLU A 168 -16.95 0.17 -6.68
C GLU A 168 -17.58 -0.97 -5.88
N GLN A 169 -18.78 -1.42 -6.26
CA GLN A 169 -19.47 -2.51 -5.59
C GLN A 169 -18.67 -3.82 -5.67
N PHE A 170 -18.13 -4.16 -6.85
CA PHE A 170 -17.30 -5.36 -7.02
C PHE A 170 -16.05 -5.31 -6.13
N ILE A 171 -15.41 -4.14 -6.01
CA ILE A 171 -14.25 -3.95 -5.14
C ILE A 171 -14.64 -4.16 -3.67
N LEU A 172 -15.74 -3.56 -3.22
CA LEU A 172 -16.24 -3.69 -1.85
C LEU A 172 -16.71 -5.12 -1.54
N ASP A 173 -17.34 -5.81 -2.47
CA ASP A 173 -17.71 -7.21 -2.34
C ASP A 173 -16.48 -8.11 -2.21
N SER A 174 -15.43 -7.84 -3.00
CA SER A 174 -14.14 -8.55 -2.90
C SER A 174 -13.48 -8.33 -1.53
N VAL A 175 -13.46 -7.10 -1.04
CA VAL A 175 -12.96 -6.78 0.30
C VAL A 175 -13.77 -7.50 1.38
N THR A 176 -15.10 -7.50 1.27
CA THR A 176 -15.99 -8.19 2.21
C THR A 176 -15.75 -9.70 2.19
N ALA A 177 -15.55 -10.26 0.99
CA ALA A 177 -15.25 -11.67 0.83
C ALA A 177 -13.97 -12.07 1.54
N VAL A 178 -12.85 -11.37 1.30
CA VAL A 178 -11.60 -11.70 1.96
C VAL A 178 -11.66 -11.47 3.47
N TYR A 179 -12.30 -10.41 3.92
CA TYR A 179 -12.46 -10.12 5.34
C TYR A 179 -13.24 -11.22 6.08
N THR A 180 -14.27 -11.77 5.44
CA THR A 180 -15.10 -12.84 6.00
C THR A 180 -14.40 -14.19 5.91
N ASP A 181 -13.89 -14.55 4.74
CA ASP A 181 -13.35 -15.89 4.45
C ASP A 181 -12.01 -16.14 5.15
N TYR A 182 -11.23 -15.08 5.38
CA TYR A 182 -9.94 -15.13 6.07
C TYR A 182 -9.97 -14.42 7.44
N SER A 183 -11.12 -14.45 8.10
CA SER A 183 -11.36 -13.74 9.38
C SER A 183 -10.34 -14.04 10.46
N GLU A 184 -9.72 -15.23 10.46
CA GLU A 184 -8.63 -15.58 11.39
C GLU A 184 -7.40 -14.67 11.20
N VAL A 185 -7.04 -14.32 9.97
CA VAL A 185 -5.92 -13.42 9.67
C VAL A 185 -6.20 -12.00 10.21
N PHE A 186 -7.44 -11.53 10.03
CA PHE A 186 -7.87 -10.21 10.50
C PHE A 186 -8.01 -10.15 12.01
N SER A 187 -8.61 -11.17 12.63
CA SER A 187 -8.79 -11.23 14.10
C SER A 187 -7.46 -11.30 14.86
N ARG A 188 -6.42 -11.85 14.25
CA ARG A 188 -5.04 -11.84 14.78
C ARG A 188 -4.32 -10.50 14.54
N GLY A 189 -4.99 -9.49 13.99
CA GLY A 189 -4.40 -8.18 13.66
C GLY A 189 -3.32 -8.26 12.57
N ARG A 190 -3.41 -9.25 11.66
CA ARG A 190 -2.42 -9.46 10.58
C ARG A 190 -2.94 -9.14 9.19
N GLY A 191 -4.26 -8.97 9.01
CA GLY A 191 -4.86 -8.66 7.73
C GLY A 191 -4.51 -7.27 7.21
N ALA A 192 -4.51 -7.13 5.88
CA ALA A 192 -4.40 -5.87 5.15
C ALA A 192 -5.15 -5.98 3.82
N ILE A 193 -5.55 -4.85 3.24
CA ILE A 193 -6.12 -4.77 1.90
C ILE A 193 -5.11 -4.08 0.99
N PHE A 194 -4.74 -4.71 -0.12
CA PHE A 194 -3.84 -4.16 -1.12
C PHE A 194 -4.62 -3.82 -2.39
N LEU A 195 -4.79 -2.53 -2.65
CA LEU A 195 -5.45 -2.02 -3.85
C LEU A 195 -4.40 -1.76 -4.92
N ASP A 196 -4.48 -2.52 -6.00
CA ASP A 196 -3.61 -2.35 -7.15
C ASP A 196 -4.28 -1.59 -8.30
N GLU A 197 -3.47 -1.14 -9.26
CA GLU A 197 -3.92 -0.33 -10.39
C GLU A 197 -4.66 0.94 -9.92
N VAL A 198 -4.10 1.64 -8.94
CA VAL A 198 -4.63 2.91 -8.41
C VAL A 198 -4.08 4.08 -9.23
N VAL A 199 -4.83 5.18 -9.33
CA VAL A 199 -4.34 6.40 -9.99
C VAL A 199 -3.30 7.12 -9.12
N ASN A 200 -2.32 7.78 -9.75
CA ASN A 200 -1.36 8.64 -9.06
C ASN A 200 -1.81 10.12 -8.98
N GLY A 201 -2.79 10.53 -9.79
CA GLY A 201 -3.37 11.88 -9.79
C GLY A 201 -2.57 12.93 -10.56
N TRP A 202 -1.60 12.56 -11.40
CA TRP A 202 -0.74 13.53 -12.10
C TRP A 202 -1.41 14.22 -13.29
N ASP A 203 -2.35 13.59 -13.96
CA ASP A 203 -3.13 14.20 -15.03
C ASP A 203 -4.52 14.65 -14.56
N GLU A 204 -5.17 15.53 -15.32
CA GLU A 204 -6.47 16.11 -14.97
C GLU A 204 -7.59 15.08 -14.81
N GLN A 205 -7.57 14.01 -15.61
CA GLN A 205 -8.57 12.95 -15.53
C GLN A 205 -8.39 12.14 -14.25
N GLN A 206 -7.15 11.79 -13.93
CA GLN A 206 -6.86 11.09 -12.68
C GLN A 206 -7.18 11.94 -11.44
N GLN A 207 -6.96 13.27 -11.51
CA GLN A 207 -7.35 14.18 -10.42
C GLN A 207 -8.86 14.15 -10.15
N LYS A 208 -9.69 14.08 -11.19
CA LYS A 208 -11.14 13.94 -11.03
C LYS A 208 -11.54 12.62 -10.35
N ILE A 209 -10.73 11.57 -10.50
CA ILE A 209 -10.97 10.24 -9.95
C ILE A 209 -10.45 10.10 -8.50
N MET A 210 -9.52 10.95 -8.04
CA MET A 210 -8.98 10.86 -6.68
C MET A 210 -10.05 10.85 -5.57
N PRO A 211 -11.13 11.67 -5.61
CA PRO A 211 -12.21 11.62 -4.64
C PRO A 211 -12.88 10.25 -4.52
N PHE A 212 -13.00 9.50 -5.64
CA PHE A 212 -13.48 8.12 -5.63
C PHE A 212 -12.61 7.24 -4.72
N TYR A 213 -11.27 7.31 -4.82
CA TYR A 213 -10.38 6.51 -3.99
C TYR A 213 -10.43 6.91 -2.51
N GLN A 214 -10.54 8.20 -2.20
CA GLN A 214 -10.73 8.67 -0.83
C GLN A 214 -12.05 8.16 -0.22
N GLN A 215 -13.11 8.08 -1.03
CA GLN A 215 -14.40 7.55 -0.62
C GLN A 215 -14.35 6.02 -0.47
N LEU A 216 -13.72 5.33 -1.43
CA LEU A 216 -13.49 3.89 -1.40
C LEU A 216 -12.71 3.49 -0.13
N TYR A 217 -11.65 4.21 0.20
CA TYR A 217 -10.88 4.00 1.45
C TYR A 217 -11.78 4.04 2.68
N ARG A 218 -12.62 5.08 2.82
CA ARG A 218 -13.56 5.19 3.96
C ARG A 218 -14.55 4.03 4.00
N LYS A 219 -15.08 3.60 2.85
CA LYS A 219 -15.99 2.46 2.77
C LYS A 219 -15.30 1.15 3.14
N ILE A 220 -14.06 0.94 2.69
CA ILE A 220 -13.24 -0.22 3.08
C ILE A 220 -13.00 -0.21 4.59
N LYS A 221 -12.62 0.94 5.19
CA LYS A 221 -12.43 1.05 6.64
C LYS A 221 -13.70 0.73 7.44
N ASN A 222 -14.87 1.05 6.91
CA ASN A 222 -16.15 0.67 7.53
C ASN A 222 -16.39 -0.85 7.52
N ILE A 223 -15.83 -1.59 6.55
CA ILE A 223 -15.93 -3.05 6.48
C ILE A 223 -14.89 -3.71 7.40
N VAL A 224 -13.62 -3.30 7.30
CA VAL A 224 -12.51 -4.02 7.91
C VAL A 224 -12.04 -3.44 9.26
N GLY A 225 -12.47 -2.23 9.59
CA GLY A 225 -12.03 -1.51 10.80
C GLY A 225 -10.78 -0.66 10.58
N ASN A 226 -10.52 0.24 11.54
CA ASN A 226 -9.40 1.19 11.44
C ASN A 226 -8.03 0.53 11.63
N ASP A 227 -7.96 -0.60 12.32
CA ASP A 227 -6.71 -1.32 12.62
C ASP A 227 -6.22 -2.20 11.46
N VAL A 228 -6.97 -2.28 10.36
CA VAL A 228 -6.58 -2.98 9.13
C VAL A 228 -6.02 -1.97 8.14
N PRO A 229 -4.75 -2.04 7.77
CA PRO A 229 -4.19 -1.10 6.81
C PRO A 229 -4.75 -1.33 5.39
N VAL A 230 -5.02 -0.22 4.72
CA VAL A 230 -5.29 -0.17 3.28
C VAL A 230 -4.04 0.34 2.58
N ILE A 231 -3.53 -0.48 1.68
CA ILE A 231 -2.31 -0.24 0.92
C ILE A 231 -2.72 0.10 -0.50
N ILE A 232 -2.14 1.13 -1.11
CA ILE A 232 -2.37 1.44 -2.52
C ILE A 232 -1.09 1.28 -3.34
N ASN A 233 -1.23 0.79 -4.57
CA ASN A 233 -0.16 0.75 -5.55
C ASN A 233 -0.52 1.56 -6.81
N PRO A 234 -0.08 2.82 -6.91
CA PRO A 234 -0.20 3.62 -8.12
C PRO A 234 0.99 3.45 -9.09
N GLY A 235 1.93 2.53 -8.84
CA GLY A 235 3.13 2.27 -9.64
C GLY A 235 4.20 3.36 -9.56
N SER A 236 3.87 4.52 -8.98
CA SER A 236 4.76 5.66 -8.80
C SER A 236 4.26 6.55 -7.66
N ASN A 237 5.05 7.54 -7.25
CA ASN A 237 4.62 8.40 -6.18
C ASN A 237 3.36 9.21 -6.59
N PRO A 238 2.28 9.14 -5.82
CA PRO A 238 1.05 9.87 -6.12
C PRO A 238 1.08 11.32 -5.62
N ARG A 239 0.09 12.10 -6.02
CA ARG A 239 -0.16 13.40 -5.42
C ARG A 239 -0.45 13.26 -3.93
N ARG A 240 -0.10 14.30 -3.15
CA ARG A 240 -0.27 14.29 -1.69
C ARG A 240 -1.70 13.98 -1.25
N GLU A 241 -2.67 14.44 -1.99
CA GLU A 241 -4.10 14.25 -1.66
C GLU A 241 -4.52 12.77 -1.69
N MET A 242 -3.74 11.91 -2.37
CA MET A 242 -3.96 10.45 -2.34
C MET A 242 -3.54 9.81 -1.01
N MET A 243 -2.78 10.51 -0.16
CA MET A 243 -2.47 10.03 1.19
C MET A 243 -3.70 9.90 2.09
N ASP A 244 -4.81 10.57 1.73
CA ASP A 244 -6.12 10.45 2.39
C ASP A 244 -6.91 9.21 1.92
N ALA A 245 -6.37 8.47 0.94
CA ALA A 245 -6.95 7.26 0.39
C ALA A 245 -6.23 5.98 0.82
N CYS A 246 -5.23 6.07 1.72
CA CYS A 246 -4.42 4.93 2.12
C CYS A 246 -3.75 5.11 3.48
N ASP A 247 -3.35 3.99 4.06
CA ASP A 247 -2.44 3.94 5.21
C ASP A 247 -0.98 3.74 4.75
N ILE A 248 -0.77 2.92 3.72
CA ILE A 248 0.55 2.61 3.13
C ILE A 248 0.46 2.80 1.62
N VAL A 249 1.51 3.31 1.02
CA VAL A 249 1.56 3.57 -0.42
C VAL A 249 2.84 3.04 -1.04
N CYS A 250 2.70 2.36 -2.18
CA CYS A 250 3.81 2.05 -3.07
C CYS A 250 4.15 3.30 -3.88
N THR A 251 5.24 3.99 -3.49
CA THR A 251 5.63 5.25 -4.13
C THR A 251 6.65 5.08 -5.24
N TRP A 252 7.16 3.87 -5.42
CA TRP A 252 8.10 3.54 -6.48
C TRP A 252 7.97 2.07 -6.89
N GLU A 253 7.81 1.85 -8.20
CA GLU A 253 7.85 0.53 -8.82
C GLU A 253 8.56 0.63 -10.15
N SER A 254 9.88 0.34 -10.18
CA SER A 254 10.67 0.39 -11.42
C SER A 254 12.04 -0.25 -11.24
N SER A 255 12.87 -0.17 -12.32
CA SER A 255 14.21 -0.75 -12.32
C SER A 255 15.19 -0.03 -11.41
N ALA A 256 16.20 -0.76 -10.92
CA ALA A 256 17.32 -0.21 -10.17
C ALA A 256 18.08 0.85 -10.96
N ALA A 257 18.21 0.69 -12.28
CA ALA A 257 18.85 1.66 -13.15
C ALA A 257 18.13 3.02 -13.08
N LYS A 258 16.80 3.05 -13.22
CA LYS A 258 16.00 4.27 -13.06
C LYS A 258 16.03 4.80 -11.63
N TYR A 259 16.01 3.91 -10.65
CA TYR A 259 16.06 4.30 -9.24
C TYR A 259 17.33 5.06 -8.90
N LEU A 260 18.47 4.64 -9.44
CA LEU A 260 19.79 5.24 -9.17
C LEU A 260 20.12 6.41 -10.11
N ASP A 261 19.39 6.59 -11.20
CA ASP A 261 19.60 7.70 -12.13
C ASP A 261 19.34 9.05 -11.44
N PRO A 262 20.34 9.93 -11.34
CA PRO A 262 20.18 11.24 -10.70
C PRO A 262 19.21 12.17 -11.44
N THR A 263 18.89 11.87 -12.71
CA THR A 263 17.94 12.65 -13.51
C THR A 263 16.49 12.22 -13.28
N THR A 264 16.25 11.08 -12.63
CA THR A 264 14.89 10.63 -12.30
C THR A 264 14.25 11.55 -11.26
N PRO A 265 13.18 12.27 -11.60
CA PRO A 265 12.59 13.25 -10.71
C PRO A 265 11.73 12.58 -9.62
N ASN A 266 11.63 13.25 -8.49
CA ASN A 266 10.60 13.03 -7.48
C ASN A 266 10.40 11.56 -7.02
N ILE A 267 11.48 10.80 -6.81
CA ILE A 267 11.37 9.42 -6.31
C ILE A 267 10.69 9.40 -4.93
N HIS A 268 10.98 10.39 -4.09
CA HIS A 268 10.35 10.57 -2.78
C HIS A 268 10.26 12.06 -2.45
N PRO A 269 9.15 12.72 -2.79
CA PRO A 269 8.98 14.16 -2.60
C PRO A 269 9.09 14.61 -1.14
N ASP A 270 9.58 15.84 -0.94
CA ASP A 270 9.79 16.42 0.39
C ASP A 270 8.55 16.43 1.28
N HIS A 271 7.37 16.52 0.70
CA HIS A 271 6.12 16.53 1.46
C HIS A 271 5.77 15.19 2.14
N TYR A 272 6.57 14.15 1.91
CA TYR A 272 6.43 12.86 2.63
C TYR A 272 7.35 12.76 3.84
N LYS A 273 8.33 13.66 4.00
CA LYS A 273 9.37 13.55 5.04
C LYS A 273 8.82 13.58 6.48
N ASP A 274 7.67 14.21 6.68
CA ASP A 274 7.01 14.30 7.99
C ASP A 274 6.17 13.08 8.34
N LEU A 275 6.06 12.12 7.42
CA LEU A 275 5.27 10.92 7.60
C LEU A 275 6.16 9.74 8.03
N PRO A 276 5.62 8.78 8.80
CA PRO A 276 6.39 7.61 9.23
C PRO A 276 6.93 6.80 8.05
N SER A 277 8.18 6.32 8.15
CA SER A 277 8.87 5.56 7.10
C SER A 277 8.09 4.33 6.62
N TRP A 278 7.42 3.64 7.53
CA TRP A 278 6.65 2.43 7.22
C TRP A 278 5.46 2.67 6.29
N ARG A 279 5.03 3.92 6.07
CA ARG A 279 3.98 4.26 5.12
C ARG A 279 4.42 4.13 3.66
N PHE A 280 5.73 4.08 3.39
CA PHE A 280 6.28 4.11 2.04
C PHE A 280 6.89 2.78 1.67
N TRP A 281 6.49 2.29 0.52
CA TRP A 281 6.97 1.03 -0.04
C TRP A 281 7.59 1.28 -1.42
N HIS A 282 8.86 0.87 -1.58
CA HIS A 282 9.56 0.90 -2.84
C HIS A 282 9.76 -0.51 -3.38
N ILE A 283 9.42 -0.71 -4.65
CA ILE A 283 9.59 -1.95 -5.40
C ILE A 283 10.66 -1.71 -6.45
N ILE A 284 11.80 -2.40 -6.34
CA ILE A 284 12.97 -2.17 -7.18
C ILE A 284 13.41 -3.50 -7.77
N HIS A 285 13.35 -3.59 -9.10
CA HIS A 285 13.73 -4.78 -9.86
C HIS A 285 15.02 -4.56 -10.66
N GLY A 286 15.65 -5.66 -11.12
CA GLY A 286 16.86 -5.62 -11.93
C GLY A 286 18.09 -5.12 -11.17
N VAL A 287 18.21 -5.43 -9.87
CA VAL A 287 19.44 -5.16 -9.13
C VAL A 287 20.53 -6.14 -9.53
N THR A 288 21.77 -5.69 -9.41
CA THR A 288 22.97 -6.49 -9.68
C THR A 288 23.90 -6.43 -8.46
N PRO A 289 24.87 -7.34 -8.33
CA PRO A 289 25.88 -7.24 -7.26
C PRO A 289 26.64 -5.90 -7.22
N GLN A 290 26.71 -5.20 -8.37
CA GLN A 290 27.42 -3.92 -8.49
C GLN A 290 26.61 -2.72 -8.03
N ASN A 291 25.28 -2.79 -8.06
CA ASN A 291 24.43 -1.63 -7.76
C ASN A 291 23.54 -1.79 -6.51
N ILE A 292 23.41 -2.99 -5.97
CA ILE A 292 22.47 -3.29 -4.86
C ILE A 292 22.79 -2.47 -3.60
N GLU A 293 24.06 -2.27 -3.28
CA GLU A 293 24.48 -1.46 -2.13
C GLU A 293 24.04 0.00 -2.29
N ALA A 294 24.20 0.57 -3.50
CA ALA A 294 23.75 1.93 -3.79
C ALA A 294 22.22 2.07 -3.68
N VAL A 295 21.47 1.02 -4.04
CA VAL A 295 20.02 0.97 -3.88
C VAL A 295 19.63 1.06 -2.40
N PHE A 296 20.28 0.29 -1.53
CA PHE A 296 19.99 0.34 -0.09
C PHE A 296 20.38 1.67 0.55
N HIS A 297 21.53 2.24 0.18
CA HIS A 297 21.89 3.58 0.64
C HIS A 297 20.88 4.64 0.25
N LYS A 298 20.33 4.53 -0.97
CA LYS A 298 19.28 5.45 -1.43
C LYS A 298 17.98 5.25 -0.66
N LEU A 299 17.55 4.01 -0.40
CA LEU A 299 16.39 3.70 0.44
C LEU A 299 16.53 4.35 1.83
N ASP A 300 17.69 4.20 2.47
CA ASP A 300 17.96 4.79 3.78
C ASP A 300 17.94 6.31 3.74
N SER A 301 18.55 6.94 2.73
CA SER A 301 18.56 8.39 2.55
C SER A 301 17.16 8.98 2.36
N LEU A 302 16.24 8.20 1.79
CA LEU A 302 14.84 8.58 1.57
C LEU A 302 13.92 8.19 2.73
N ASN A 303 14.44 7.54 3.77
CA ASN A 303 13.68 7.06 4.93
C ASN A 303 12.52 6.12 4.54
N ILE A 304 12.79 5.16 3.64
CA ILE A 304 11.81 4.17 3.18
C ILE A 304 11.79 2.98 4.14
N GLY A 305 10.63 2.69 4.71
CA GLY A 305 10.49 1.61 5.69
C GLY A 305 10.10 0.25 5.10
N GLN A 306 9.51 0.22 3.90
CA GLN A 306 9.10 -1.00 3.21
C GLN A 306 9.84 -1.12 1.88
N ALA A 307 10.46 -2.26 1.59
CA ALA A 307 11.11 -2.46 0.30
C ALA A 307 10.94 -3.89 -0.21
N TYR A 308 10.73 -4.02 -1.52
CA TYR A 308 10.96 -5.24 -2.28
C TYR A 308 12.10 -5.01 -3.26
N ILE A 309 13.13 -5.83 -3.16
CA ILE A 309 14.34 -5.77 -3.99
C ILE A 309 14.50 -7.12 -4.67
N THR A 310 14.69 -7.11 -5.98
CA THR A 310 14.89 -8.33 -6.78
C THR A 310 15.85 -8.10 -7.94
N ASP A 311 16.65 -9.10 -8.25
CA ASP A 311 17.49 -9.17 -9.45
C ASP A 311 16.70 -9.55 -10.70
N ARG A 312 15.44 -9.98 -10.53
CA ARG A 312 14.54 -10.24 -11.66
C ARG A 312 14.25 -8.95 -12.40
N VAL A 313 13.98 -9.05 -13.69
CA VAL A 313 13.74 -7.91 -14.56
C VAL A 313 12.29 -7.89 -15.06
N PHE A 314 11.84 -6.72 -15.46
CA PHE A 314 10.59 -6.57 -16.20
C PHE A 314 10.89 -6.41 -17.68
N SER A 315 10.33 -7.29 -18.50
CA SER A 315 10.40 -7.20 -19.97
C SER A 315 9.06 -7.59 -20.55
N ILE A 316 8.59 -6.80 -21.50
CA ILE A 316 7.37 -7.13 -22.27
C ILE A 316 7.68 -8.28 -23.25
N GLY A 317 8.96 -8.49 -23.57
CA GLY A 317 9.38 -9.39 -24.64
C GLY A 317 9.02 -8.84 -26.03
N ASP A 318 9.48 -9.51 -27.06
CA ASP A 318 9.11 -9.22 -28.46
C ASP A 318 8.40 -10.39 -29.13
N GLY A 319 8.08 -11.43 -28.35
CA GLY A 319 7.44 -12.66 -28.80
C GLY A 319 8.40 -13.71 -29.35
N SER A 320 9.71 -13.45 -29.34
CA SER A 320 10.75 -14.41 -29.71
C SER A 320 11.20 -15.24 -28.52
N GLU A 321 11.82 -16.42 -28.79
CA GLU A 321 12.43 -17.25 -27.74
C GLU A 321 13.67 -16.59 -27.12
N ASP A 322 14.35 -15.71 -27.88
CA ASP A 322 15.56 -15.02 -27.43
C ASP A 322 15.27 -13.83 -26.51
N HIS A 323 14.05 -13.26 -26.61
CA HIS A 323 13.60 -12.13 -25.81
C HIS A 323 12.21 -12.38 -25.22
N PRO A 324 12.08 -13.35 -24.29
CA PRO A 324 10.79 -13.66 -23.68
C PRO A 324 10.31 -12.51 -22.80
N ALA A 325 9.00 -12.47 -22.57
CA ALA A 325 8.46 -11.61 -21.52
C ALA A 325 8.94 -12.10 -20.14
N GLU A 326 9.37 -11.17 -19.31
CA GLU A 326 9.81 -11.47 -17.94
C GLU A 326 9.00 -10.63 -16.93
N ASN A 327 8.59 -11.29 -15.86
CA ASN A 327 7.90 -10.67 -14.73
C ASN A 327 8.79 -10.79 -13.47
N PRO A 328 9.19 -9.68 -12.87
CA PRO A 328 10.06 -9.71 -11.69
C PRO A 328 9.40 -10.32 -10.45
N TYR A 329 8.11 -10.62 -10.51
CA TYR A 329 7.32 -11.13 -9.38
C TYR A 329 7.03 -12.62 -9.45
N ASP A 330 7.42 -13.29 -10.53
CA ASP A 330 7.14 -14.73 -10.74
C ASP A 330 8.01 -15.66 -9.88
N LYS A 331 9.17 -15.15 -9.43
CA LYS A 331 10.13 -15.93 -8.65
C LYS A 331 10.78 -15.09 -7.56
N ALA A 332 11.14 -15.75 -6.48
CA ALA A 332 11.96 -15.14 -5.45
C ALA A 332 13.31 -14.65 -6.02
N PRO A 333 13.92 -13.62 -5.44
CA PRO A 333 15.23 -13.14 -5.84
C PRO A 333 16.31 -14.20 -5.61
N SER A 334 17.50 -13.98 -6.19
CA SER A 334 18.65 -14.84 -5.98
C SER A 334 19.28 -14.63 -4.60
N THR A 335 20.12 -15.58 -4.18
CA THR A 335 20.74 -15.61 -2.84
C THR A 335 21.55 -14.35 -2.51
N PHE A 336 22.25 -13.76 -3.50
CA PHE A 336 23.00 -12.52 -3.21
C PHE A 336 22.10 -11.36 -2.80
N VAL A 337 20.88 -11.28 -3.36
CA VAL A 337 19.88 -10.27 -2.94
C VAL A 337 19.38 -10.58 -1.53
N GLU A 338 19.14 -11.86 -1.24
CA GLU A 338 18.68 -12.29 0.09
C GLU A 338 19.64 -11.87 1.20
N ASP A 339 20.94 -12.08 1.01
CA ASP A 339 21.98 -11.72 1.98
C ASP A 339 22.03 -10.22 2.24
N GLU A 340 21.97 -9.42 1.18
CA GLU A 340 21.95 -7.95 1.29
C GLU A 340 20.67 -7.43 1.96
N VAL A 341 19.50 -7.99 1.63
CA VAL A 341 18.22 -7.64 2.27
C VAL A 341 18.27 -7.95 3.77
N ARG A 342 18.85 -9.11 4.15
CA ARG A 342 19.03 -9.45 5.58
C ARG A 342 19.89 -8.44 6.29
N ALA A 343 21.04 -8.07 5.70
CA ALA A 343 21.92 -7.07 6.26
C ALA A 343 21.24 -5.70 6.40
N TRP A 344 20.49 -5.29 5.39
CA TRP A 344 19.75 -4.02 5.41
C TRP A 344 18.66 -4.00 6.49
N THR A 345 17.81 -5.01 6.57
CA THR A 345 16.71 -5.07 7.55
C THR A 345 17.20 -5.16 8.99
N GLN A 346 18.40 -5.70 9.20
CA GLN A 346 19.04 -5.82 10.51
C GLN A 346 19.95 -4.64 10.87
N GLY A 347 20.10 -3.66 9.97
CA GLY A 347 21.02 -2.52 10.16
C GLY A 347 22.50 -2.92 10.08
N LEU A 348 22.82 -4.06 9.46
CA LEU A 348 24.17 -4.61 9.35
C LEU A 348 24.87 -4.26 8.03
N LEU A 349 24.22 -3.52 7.14
CA LEU A 349 24.77 -3.16 5.83
C LEU A 349 26.18 -2.52 5.91
N PRO A 350 26.48 -1.56 6.83
CA PRO A 350 27.81 -1.00 6.93
C PRO A 350 28.91 -2.03 7.28
N TYR A 351 28.54 -3.05 8.06
CA TYR A 351 29.47 -4.12 8.44
C TYR A 351 29.68 -5.08 7.27
N LEU A 352 28.65 -5.43 6.53
CA LEU A 352 28.75 -6.27 5.34
C LEU A 352 29.63 -5.61 4.28
N THR A 353 29.45 -4.32 4.02
CA THR A 353 30.31 -3.54 3.12
C THR A 353 31.77 -3.59 3.55
N ARG A 354 32.05 -3.45 4.85
CA ARG A 354 33.43 -3.52 5.38
C ARG A 354 34.03 -4.89 5.23
N ILE A 355 33.26 -5.98 5.49
CA ILE A 355 33.71 -7.35 5.31
C ILE A 355 34.10 -7.61 3.84
N LYS A 356 33.24 -7.24 2.89
CA LYS A 356 33.52 -7.37 1.45
C LYS A 356 34.79 -6.64 1.03
N ALA A 357 35.00 -5.41 1.53
CA ALA A 357 36.21 -4.65 1.25
C ALA A 357 37.47 -5.37 1.77
N LEU A 358 37.45 -5.93 2.99
CA LEU A 358 38.53 -6.70 3.56
C LEU A 358 38.81 -8.00 2.80
N GLU A 359 37.79 -8.69 2.32
CA GLU A 359 37.94 -9.89 1.49
C GLU A 359 38.66 -9.59 0.16
N VAL A 360 38.30 -8.46 -0.48
CA VAL A 360 39.00 -8.00 -1.70
C VAL A 360 40.47 -7.66 -1.41
N GLU A 361 40.76 -6.97 -0.30
CA GLU A 361 42.13 -6.69 0.11
C GLU A 361 42.94 -7.99 0.36
N LEU A 362 42.34 -8.95 1.06
CA LEU A 362 42.96 -10.24 1.34
C LEU A 362 43.27 -11.02 0.05
N GLN A 363 42.35 -11.03 -0.89
CA GLN A 363 42.58 -11.67 -2.19
C GLN A 363 43.73 -11.04 -2.96
N LYS A 364 43.83 -9.70 -2.97
CA LYS A 364 44.98 -8.97 -3.57
C LYS A 364 46.30 -9.33 -2.91
N LEU A 365 46.33 -9.47 -1.59
CA LEU A 365 47.53 -9.88 -0.85
C LEU A 365 47.95 -11.30 -1.22
N LYS A 366 47.03 -12.27 -1.24
CA LYS A 366 47.31 -13.66 -1.65
C LYS A 366 47.84 -13.76 -3.08
N GLN A 367 47.31 -12.95 -4.01
CA GLN A 367 47.83 -12.90 -5.39
C GLN A 367 49.25 -12.36 -5.47
N LYS A 368 49.60 -11.36 -4.63
CA LYS A 368 50.98 -10.83 -4.56
C LYS A 368 51.95 -11.84 -4.00
N GLU A 369 51.58 -12.57 -2.96
CA GLU A 369 52.43 -13.66 -2.38
C GLU A 369 52.63 -14.81 -3.36
N GLY A 370 51.57 -15.21 -4.11
CA GLY A 370 51.67 -16.26 -5.12
C GLY A 370 52.55 -15.90 -6.35
N ASN A 371 52.69 -14.62 -6.64
CA ASN A 371 53.55 -14.14 -7.75
C ASN A 371 55.02 -13.88 -7.32
N THR A 372 55.32 -14.10 -6.05
CA THR A 372 56.67 -13.88 -5.51
C THR A 372 57.45 -15.19 -5.27
N GLN A 373 56.83 -16.32 -5.55
CA GLN A 373 57.40 -17.68 -5.63
C GLN A 373 57.67 -18.09 -7.06
#